data_45dda7861c283e960375d3334e3344f4
#
_entry.id   45dda7861c283e960375d3334e3344f4
#
_cell.length_a   1.000
_cell.length_b   1.000
_cell.length_c   1.000
_cell.angle_alpha   90.00
_cell.angle_beta   90.00
_cell.angle_gamma   90.00
#
_symmetry.space_group_name_H-M   'P 1'
#
loop_
_entity.id
_entity.type
_entity.pdbx_description
1 polymer ?
#
loop_
_entity_poly.entity_id
_entity_poly.type
_entity_poly.pdbx_seq_one_letter_code
_entity_poly.pdbx_strand_id
1 'polypeptide(L)'
;MEKQISYQIGNETECSFKNHADYCVGTGRMGLALQQQYQEQLKLVQEQIGFRHIRGHGIFCDDMAIYQEYTDESGSIRAEYNFTYLDMVMDAYQKLGIKPFLELGFMPYKMASGDQTVFYWKGNVTPPKSYEAWSGLVQAVLLHLIERYGREEVVTWPVEVWNEPNLPGFWKDADREEYFRLFQETYYAVKKTDSRFLTGGPAICGVDDVLWLEKFLEFCEAQDLKPDFITRHHYMFEKPEQCGHYSYGALRDPMTALGELKVSREIIDSFETFKGLPMHITEFNTSYSPDSPIHDTTVNAAYVAWLLSKLGDYCESYSYWTFGDIFEEKGVPFTPFHGGFGLVANGTIPKPTFWTFAFFNKLQGRCIHRSDELIVVQKEDGSYCATAWNLCLEQKECLRLYLTLPEKEEEEYCLLTKTVDEAHGNPRKIWHDMGEPSWLSKEETQILKDSAQPVIHTETFCASSCGISFSILLQPNAVVWFQLKKIKKCKDRGYDYFRGEDPAAGTGN
;
A
#
# COMPACT_ATOMS: atom_id res chain seq x y z
N MET A 1 -10.48 -6.75 30.34
CA MET A 1 -11.53 -5.71 30.56
C MET A 1 -12.17 -5.37 29.23
N GLU A 2 -13.34 -4.74 29.22
CA GLU A 2 -14.01 -4.30 27.98
C GLU A 2 -14.17 -2.78 28.05
N LYS A 3 -13.56 -2.06 27.08
CA LYS A 3 -13.78 -0.63 26.89
C LYS A 3 -15.09 -0.45 26.12
N GLN A 4 -15.91 0.51 26.50
CA GLN A 4 -17.20 0.79 25.84
C GLN A 4 -17.23 2.23 25.36
N ILE A 5 -17.62 2.42 24.10
CA ILE A 5 -17.77 3.76 23.49
C ILE A 5 -19.12 3.81 22.79
N SER A 6 -19.83 4.91 22.92
CA SER A 6 -21.12 5.13 22.28
C SER A 6 -21.05 6.31 21.31
N TYR A 7 -21.52 6.11 20.09
CA TYR A 7 -21.62 7.14 19.06
C TYR A 7 -23.07 7.30 18.60
N GLN A 8 -23.57 8.51 18.69
CA GLN A 8 -24.83 8.90 18.06
C GLN A 8 -24.49 9.68 16.79
N ILE A 9 -24.70 9.06 15.65
CA ILE A 9 -24.28 9.55 14.34
C ILE A 9 -25.48 10.21 13.68
N GLY A 10 -25.40 11.52 13.41
CA GLY A 10 -26.46 12.29 12.75
C GLY A 10 -26.22 12.42 11.25
N ASN A 11 -27.28 12.56 10.46
CA ASN A 11 -27.19 12.81 9.02
C ASN A 11 -26.57 14.16 8.65
N GLU A 12 -26.53 15.10 9.59
CA GLU A 12 -26.01 16.45 9.38
C GLU A 12 -24.51 16.55 9.68
N THR A 13 -23.92 15.52 10.27
CA THR A 13 -22.49 15.51 10.58
C THR A 13 -21.72 15.18 9.33
N GLU A 14 -20.98 16.13 8.80
CA GLU A 14 -20.02 15.91 7.74
C GLU A 14 -18.62 16.02 8.32
N CYS A 15 -17.81 14.99 8.10
CA CYS A 15 -16.41 14.98 8.52
C CYS A 15 -15.50 14.80 7.30
N SER A 16 -14.36 15.47 7.30
CA SER A 16 -13.36 15.29 6.25
C SER A 16 -12.68 13.95 6.42
N PHE A 17 -12.76 13.12 5.40
CA PHE A 17 -11.99 11.89 5.28
C PHE A 17 -11.50 11.72 3.83
N LYS A 18 -10.21 11.90 3.64
CA LYS A 18 -9.55 11.68 2.34
C LYS A 18 -9.04 10.26 2.31
N ASN A 19 -9.77 9.39 1.61
CA ASN A 19 -9.40 7.99 1.45
C ASN A 19 -8.60 7.77 0.18
N HIS A 20 -7.29 7.66 0.31
CA HIS A 20 -6.39 7.37 -0.80
C HIS A 20 -5.68 6.00 -0.62
N ALA A 21 -6.30 5.09 0.14
CA ALA A 21 -5.77 3.76 0.42
C ALA A 21 -5.56 2.91 -0.84
N ASP A 22 -6.30 3.20 -1.92
CA ASP A 22 -6.22 2.54 -3.23
C ASP A 22 -5.28 3.23 -4.22
N TYR A 23 -4.63 4.34 -3.85
CA TYR A 23 -3.87 5.14 -4.84
C TYR A 23 -2.65 4.40 -5.36
N CYS A 24 -1.82 3.86 -4.48
CA CYS A 24 -0.59 3.19 -4.86
C CYS A 24 -0.25 2.03 -3.90
N VAL A 25 0.42 1.02 -4.39
CA VAL A 25 1.02 -0.05 -3.60
C VAL A 25 2.46 -0.29 -4.04
N GLY A 26 3.31 -0.66 -3.10
CA GLY A 26 4.70 -1.01 -3.37
C GLY A 26 4.88 -2.44 -3.88
N THR A 27 5.98 -2.65 -4.59
CA THR A 27 6.51 -3.98 -4.94
C THR A 27 8.02 -3.95 -4.82
N GLY A 28 8.67 -5.13 -4.78
CA GLY A 28 10.12 -5.23 -4.85
C GLY A 28 10.68 -4.84 -6.23
N ARG A 29 11.81 -5.44 -6.61
CA ARG A 29 12.43 -5.12 -7.91
C ARG A 29 11.52 -5.46 -9.09
N MET A 30 11.61 -4.65 -10.12
CA MET A 30 10.73 -4.71 -11.31
C MET A 30 10.78 -6.09 -12.00
N GLY A 31 11.95 -6.75 -12.07
CA GLY A 31 12.11 -8.06 -12.68
C GLY A 31 11.30 -9.19 -12.03
N LEU A 32 10.84 -9.03 -10.78
CA LEU A 32 9.94 -10.01 -10.14
C LEU A 32 8.59 -10.11 -10.84
N ALA A 33 8.14 -9.05 -11.50
CA ALA A 33 6.87 -9.04 -12.22
C ALA A 33 6.82 -10.00 -13.43
N LEU A 34 7.97 -10.53 -13.85
CA LEU A 34 8.07 -11.59 -14.86
C LEU A 34 7.69 -12.98 -14.32
N GLN A 35 7.62 -13.14 -13.00
CA GLN A 35 7.27 -14.41 -12.35
C GLN A 35 5.76 -14.63 -12.34
N GLN A 36 5.33 -15.85 -12.65
CA GLN A 36 3.91 -16.22 -12.65
C GLN A 36 3.25 -15.99 -11.28
N GLN A 37 3.89 -16.40 -10.20
CA GLN A 37 3.35 -16.28 -8.84
C GLN A 37 3.16 -14.83 -8.41
N TYR A 38 4.05 -13.93 -8.84
CA TYR A 38 3.87 -12.49 -8.64
C TYR A 38 2.59 -11.99 -9.31
N GLN A 39 2.36 -12.37 -10.57
CA GLN A 39 1.16 -11.96 -11.31
C GLN A 39 -0.12 -12.54 -10.71
N GLU A 40 -0.08 -13.78 -10.18
CA GLU A 40 -1.21 -14.38 -9.46
C GLU A 40 -1.54 -13.64 -8.16
N GLN A 41 -0.52 -13.25 -7.38
CA GLN A 41 -0.71 -12.45 -6.17
C GLN A 41 -1.26 -11.05 -6.50
N LEU A 42 -0.69 -10.38 -7.49
CA LEU A 42 -1.14 -9.05 -7.91
C LEU A 42 -2.57 -9.10 -8.46
N LYS A 43 -2.94 -10.15 -9.18
CA LYS A 43 -4.31 -10.36 -9.64
C LYS A 43 -5.29 -10.44 -8.48
N LEU A 44 -4.98 -11.22 -7.44
CA LEU A 44 -5.81 -11.32 -6.24
C LEU A 44 -5.99 -9.95 -5.56
N VAL A 45 -4.89 -9.19 -5.45
CA VAL A 45 -4.90 -7.84 -4.88
C VAL A 45 -5.81 -6.91 -5.71
N GLN A 46 -5.68 -6.93 -7.04
CA GLN A 46 -6.48 -6.09 -7.92
C GLN A 46 -7.98 -6.47 -7.89
N GLU A 47 -8.33 -7.74 -7.81
CA GLU A 47 -9.72 -8.20 -7.73
C GLU A 47 -10.41 -7.80 -6.42
N GLN A 48 -9.69 -7.67 -5.31
CA GLN A 48 -10.27 -7.43 -3.98
C GLN A 48 -10.06 -6.00 -3.48
N ILE A 49 -8.95 -5.37 -3.84
CA ILE A 49 -8.56 -4.02 -3.40
C ILE A 49 -8.60 -3.05 -4.57
N GLY A 50 -7.91 -3.34 -5.70
CA GLY A 50 -7.95 -2.51 -6.90
C GLY A 50 -7.11 -1.24 -6.78
N PHE A 51 -5.81 -1.37 -6.49
CA PHE A 51 -4.89 -0.24 -6.50
C PHE A 51 -4.77 0.40 -7.89
N ARG A 52 -4.63 1.72 -7.91
CA ARG A 52 -4.50 2.49 -9.15
C ARG A 52 -3.08 2.49 -9.69
N HIS A 53 -2.08 2.52 -8.78
CA HIS A 53 -0.66 2.56 -9.15
C HIS A 53 0.14 1.49 -8.40
N ILE A 54 1.29 1.14 -9.00
CA ILE A 54 2.29 0.25 -8.40
C ILE A 54 3.68 0.86 -8.55
N ARG A 55 4.45 0.92 -7.45
CA ARG A 55 5.81 1.43 -7.41
C ARG A 55 6.78 0.30 -7.08
N GLY A 56 7.84 0.16 -7.84
CA GLY A 56 8.87 -0.86 -7.63
C GLY A 56 10.25 -0.39 -8.00
N HIS A 57 11.25 -1.03 -7.39
CA HIS A 57 12.66 -0.71 -7.58
C HIS A 57 13.22 -1.21 -8.89
N GLY A 58 14.28 -0.54 -9.34
CA GLY A 58 15.23 -1.13 -10.27
C GLY A 58 14.75 -1.33 -11.69
N ILE A 59 13.95 -0.40 -12.23
CA ILE A 59 13.57 -0.44 -13.65
C ILE A 59 14.79 -0.47 -14.58
N PHE A 60 15.92 0.12 -14.16
CA PHE A 60 17.16 0.19 -14.94
C PHE A 60 18.21 -0.87 -14.53
N CYS A 61 17.89 -1.74 -13.57
CA CYS A 61 18.80 -2.83 -13.20
C CYS A 61 19.11 -3.77 -14.37
N ASP A 62 20.26 -4.42 -14.30
CA ASP A 62 20.76 -5.27 -15.39
C ASP A 62 19.86 -6.49 -15.68
N ASP A 63 19.07 -6.95 -14.69
CA ASP A 63 18.10 -8.04 -14.90
C ASP A 63 16.87 -7.62 -15.73
N MET A 64 16.60 -6.30 -15.84
CA MET A 64 15.63 -5.75 -16.80
C MET A 64 16.22 -5.59 -18.21
N ALA A 65 17.53 -5.68 -18.36
CA ALA A 65 18.30 -5.68 -19.59
C ALA A 65 18.06 -4.48 -20.52
N ILE A 66 17.59 -3.34 -19.99
CA ILE A 66 17.22 -2.17 -20.81
C ILE A 66 18.47 -1.54 -21.43
N TYR A 67 19.52 -1.27 -20.61
CA TYR A 67 20.75 -0.63 -21.09
C TYR A 67 21.77 -1.67 -21.52
N GLN A 68 22.17 -1.62 -22.79
CA GLN A 68 23.19 -2.48 -23.37
C GLN A 68 24.29 -1.62 -24.01
N GLU A 69 25.49 -2.18 -24.08
CA GLU A 69 26.62 -1.58 -24.83
C GLU A 69 27.20 -2.60 -25.79
N TYR A 70 27.51 -2.15 -27.00
CA TYR A 70 28.29 -2.92 -27.96
C TYR A 70 29.42 -2.07 -28.55
N THR A 71 30.45 -2.76 -29.08
CA THR A 71 31.53 -2.09 -29.77
C THR A 71 31.24 -2.15 -31.27
N ASP A 72 31.17 -1.00 -31.93
CA ASP A 72 30.93 -0.92 -33.37
C ASP A 72 32.19 -1.27 -34.18
N GLU A 73 32.06 -1.29 -35.50
CA GLU A 73 33.18 -1.64 -36.42
C GLU A 73 34.36 -0.66 -36.32
N SER A 74 34.15 0.54 -35.82
CA SER A 74 35.20 1.54 -35.58
C SER A 74 35.95 1.33 -34.26
N GLY A 75 35.49 0.38 -33.42
CA GLY A 75 35.99 0.21 -32.05
C GLY A 75 35.37 1.15 -31.02
N SER A 76 34.34 1.90 -31.42
CA SER A 76 33.64 2.81 -30.51
C SER A 76 32.54 2.11 -29.74
N ILE A 77 32.38 2.43 -28.44
CA ILE A 77 31.27 1.92 -27.62
C ILE A 77 29.99 2.68 -27.99
N ARG A 78 28.94 1.92 -28.25
CA ARG A 78 27.59 2.44 -28.56
C ARG A 78 26.59 1.90 -27.54
N ALA A 79 25.69 2.77 -27.09
CA ALA A 79 24.54 2.36 -26.28
C ALA A 79 23.42 1.81 -27.19
N GLU A 80 22.79 0.75 -26.71
CA GLU A 80 21.60 0.15 -27.28
C GLU A 80 20.57 -0.12 -26.18
N TYR A 81 19.27 0.01 -26.49
CA TYR A 81 18.21 -0.19 -25.53
C TYR A 81 17.35 -1.37 -25.89
N ASN A 82 17.12 -2.26 -24.92
CA ASN A 82 16.24 -3.43 -25.06
C ASN A 82 15.04 -3.30 -24.13
N PHE A 83 13.86 -3.19 -24.68
CA PHE A 83 12.63 -2.99 -23.92
C PHE A 83 11.80 -4.28 -23.72
N THR A 84 12.33 -5.46 -24.09
CA THR A 84 11.58 -6.71 -24.05
C THR A 84 10.97 -7.00 -22.67
N TYR A 85 11.76 -6.92 -21.61
CA TYR A 85 11.26 -7.20 -20.25
C TYR A 85 10.40 -6.04 -19.71
N LEU A 86 10.76 -4.81 -20.04
CA LEU A 86 9.93 -3.65 -19.71
C LEU A 86 8.51 -3.82 -20.28
N ASP A 87 8.41 -4.17 -21.54
CA ASP A 87 7.13 -4.40 -22.23
C ASP A 87 6.33 -5.52 -21.55
N MET A 88 6.96 -6.64 -21.22
CA MET A 88 6.29 -7.76 -20.55
C MET A 88 5.72 -7.36 -19.19
N VAL A 89 6.45 -6.55 -18.41
CA VAL A 89 6.00 -6.05 -17.11
C VAL A 89 4.85 -5.07 -17.27
N MET A 90 5.01 -4.07 -18.14
CA MET A 90 3.99 -3.04 -18.33
C MET A 90 2.72 -3.60 -18.96
N ASP A 91 2.83 -4.55 -19.89
CA ASP A 91 1.67 -5.26 -20.47
C ASP A 91 0.90 -6.05 -19.38
N ALA A 92 1.64 -6.68 -18.43
CA ALA A 92 1.01 -7.37 -17.30
C ALA A 92 0.28 -6.39 -16.37
N TYR A 93 0.86 -5.24 -16.07
CA TYR A 93 0.23 -4.21 -15.27
C TYR A 93 -1.02 -3.64 -15.95
N GLN A 94 -0.94 -3.31 -17.24
CA GLN A 94 -2.10 -2.82 -18.01
C GLN A 94 -3.24 -3.86 -18.02
N LYS A 95 -2.91 -5.15 -18.22
CA LYS A 95 -3.90 -6.24 -18.19
C LYS A 95 -4.61 -6.37 -16.85
N LEU A 96 -3.94 -6.03 -15.75
CA LEU A 96 -4.48 -6.06 -14.39
C LEU A 96 -5.13 -4.72 -13.98
N GLY A 97 -5.15 -3.72 -14.87
CA GLY A 97 -5.75 -2.41 -14.60
C GLY A 97 -4.98 -1.57 -13.59
N ILE A 98 -3.66 -1.77 -13.45
CA ILE A 98 -2.81 -0.98 -12.57
C ILE A 98 -1.76 -0.22 -13.39
N LYS A 99 -1.47 1.02 -13.00
CA LYS A 99 -0.49 1.88 -13.67
C LYS A 99 0.82 1.93 -12.89
N PRO A 100 1.97 2.08 -13.54
CA PRO A 100 3.21 2.28 -12.80
C PRO A 100 3.25 3.68 -12.17
N PHE A 101 3.81 3.76 -10.97
CA PHE A 101 4.44 4.93 -10.38
C PHE A 101 5.95 4.71 -10.60
N LEU A 102 6.50 5.34 -11.64
CA LEU A 102 7.83 5.03 -12.13
C LEU A 102 8.91 5.54 -11.18
N GLU A 103 9.65 4.64 -10.54
CA GLU A 103 10.90 4.95 -9.84
C GLU A 103 12.07 4.78 -10.81
N LEU A 104 12.77 5.86 -11.13
CA LEU A 104 13.92 5.84 -12.03
C LEU A 104 15.20 5.47 -11.26
N GLY A 105 15.50 4.20 -11.18
CA GLY A 105 16.63 3.57 -10.49
C GLY A 105 16.65 2.05 -10.76
N PHE A 106 17.63 1.28 -10.34
CA PHE A 106 18.96 1.67 -9.94
C PHE A 106 19.90 1.78 -11.15
N MET A 107 21.18 2.13 -10.94
CA MET A 107 22.10 2.41 -12.03
C MET A 107 22.45 1.11 -12.81
N PRO A 108 22.36 1.07 -14.15
CA PRO A 108 22.92 -0.05 -14.93
C PRO A 108 24.41 -0.18 -14.65
N TYR A 109 24.91 -1.41 -14.47
CA TYR A 109 26.30 -1.66 -14.09
C TYR A 109 27.31 -1.00 -15.05
N LYS A 110 27.09 -1.08 -16.36
CA LYS A 110 27.97 -0.48 -17.35
C LYS A 110 27.97 1.06 -17.32
N MET A 111 26.87 1.67 -16.91
CA MET A 111 26.74 3.11 -16.76
C MET A 111 27.27 3.62 -15.42
N ALA A 112 27.34 2.78 -14.39
CA ALA A 112 27.70 3.12 -13.02
C ALA A 112 29.16 3.59 -12.89
N SER A 113 29.41 4.63 -12.09
CA SER A 113 30.77 5.14 -11.79
C SER A 113 31.55 4.29 -10.79
N GLY A 114 30.89 3.35 -10.11
CA GLY A 114 31.46 2.46 -9.11
C GLY A 114 30.73 1.12 -9.03
N ASP A 115 31.10 0.32 -8.05
CA ASP A 115 30.66 -1.06 -7.88
C ASP A 115 29.84 -1.30 -6.60
N GLN A 116 29.51 -0.25 -5.85
CA GLN A 116 28.66 -0.36 -4.67
C GLN A 116 27.25 -0.79 -5.06
N THR A 117 26.75 -1.83 -4.38
CA THR A 117 25.42 -2.38 -4.64
C THR A 117 24.61 -2.54 -3.35
N VAL A 118 23.29 -2.59 -3.48
CA VAL A 118 22.33 -2.87 -2.42
C VAL A 118 21.50 -4.10 -2.75
N PHE A 119 20.95 -4.73 -1.73
CA PHE A 119 20.11 -5.90 -1.78
C PHE A 119 20.79 -7.20 -2.31
N TYR A 120 20.12 -8.32 -2.13
CA TYR A 120 20.53 -9.62 -2.64
C TYR A 120 20.73 -9.61 -4.16
N TRP A 121 19.88 -8.90 -4.89
CA TRP A 121 19.92 -8.79 -6.36
C TRP A 121 20.85 -7.69 -6.88
N LYS A 122 21.67 -7.09 -5.99
CA LYS A 122 22.80 -6.22 -6.32
C LYS A 122 22.49 -5.01 -7.22
N GLY A 123 21.41 -4.26 -6.88
CA GLY A 123 21.15 -2.98 -7.52
C GLY A 123 22.32 -2.01 -7.30
N ASN A 124 22.89 -1.44 -8.36
CA ASN A 124 24.02 -0.51 -8.24
C ASN A 124 23.54 0.87 -7.79
N VAL A 125 24.18 1.41 -6.76
CA VAL A 125 23.80 2.66 -6.08
C VAL A 125 24.83 3.78 -6.20
N THR A 126 25.63 3.72 -7.27
CA THR A 126 26.61 4.77 -7.56
C THR A 126 26.11 5.71 -8.66
N PRO A 127 26.60 6.97 -8.72
CA PRO A 127 26.25 7.91 -9.79
C PRO A 127 26.60 7.37 -11.18
N PRO A 128 26.02 7.92 -12.25
CA PRO A 128 26.42 7.56 -13.61
C PRO A 128 27.80 8.11 -13.95
N LYS A 129 28.55 7.43 -14.81
CA LYS A 129 29.80 7.94 -15.41
C LYS A 129 29.55 9.17 -16.28
N SER A 130 28.36 9.24 -16.89
CA SER A 130 27.94 10.34 -17.78
C SER A 130 26.47 10.65 -17.56
N TYR A 131 26.16 11.88 -17.18
CA TYR A 131 24.80 12.37 -17.07
C TYR A 131 24.09 12.51 -18.42
N GLU A 132 24.85 12.70 -19.51
CA GLU A 132 24.29 12.67 -20.88
C GLU A 132 23.76 11.26 -21.19
N ALA A 133 24.53 10.21 -20.88
CA ALA A 133 24.12 8.82 -21.08
C ALA A 133 22.89 8.46 -20.20
N TRP A 134 22.89 8.91 -18.93
CA TRP A 134 21.74 8.73 -18.03
C TRP A 134 20.48 9.42 -18.56
N SER A 135 20.57 10.69 -18.96
CA SER A 135 19.46 11.44 -19.55
C SER A 135 18.97 10.79 -20.85
N GLY A 136 19.88 10.23 -21.65
CA GLY A 136 19.56 9.45 -22.84
C GLY A 136 18.77 8.19 -22.53
N LEU A 137 19.13 7.44 -21.50
CA LEU A 137 18.41 6.25 -21.02
C LEU A 137 16.98 6.62 -20.55
N VAL A 138 16.86 7.65 -19.71
CA VAL A 138 15.56 8.14 -19.23
C VAL A 138 14.64 8.52 -20.40
N GLN A 139 15.15 9.30 -21.34
CA GLN A 139 14.38 9.71 -22.52
C GLN A 139 13.99 8.52 -23.41
N ALA A 140 14.91 7.56 -23.64
CA ALA A 140 14.64 6.38 -24.45
C ALA A 140 13.50 5.54 -23.87
N VAL A 141 13.51 5.30 -22.54
CA VAL A 141 12.45 4.56 -21.86
C VAL A 141 11.11 5.29 -21.94
N LEU A 142 11.05 6.58 -21.64
CA LEU A 142 9.79 7.33 -21.66
C LEU A 142 9.22 7.47 -23.08
N LEU A 143 10.07 7.67 -24.10
CA LEU A 143 9.64 7.70 -25.50
C LEU A 143 9.10 6.34 -25.94
N HIS A 144 9.76 5.24 -25.58
CA HIS A 144 9.29 3.89 -25.88
C HIS A 144 7.92 3.62 -25.23
N LEU A 145 7.75 3.97 -23.97
CA LEU A 145 6.47 3.81 -23.28
C LEU A 145 5.37 4.64 -23.93
N ILE A 146 5.67 5.88 -24.34
CA ILE A 146 4.73 6.74 -25.09
C ILE A 146 4.35 6.11 -26.44
N GLU A 147 5.32 5.57 -27.17
CA GLU A 147 5.08 4.92 -28.46
C GLU A 147 4.18 3.69 -28.31
N ARG A 148 4.41 2.89 -27.26
CA ARG A 148 3.72 1.62 -27.05
C ARG A 148 2.31 1.79 -26.45
N TYR A 149 2.17 2.62 -25.43
CA TYR A 149 0.92 2.75 -24.64
C TYR A 149 0.13 4.02 -24.92
N GLY A 150 0.68 4.90 -25.72
CA GLY A 150 0.06 6.17 -26.05
C GLY A 150 0.40 7.30 -25.05
N ARG A 151 0.63 8.48 -25.62
CA ARG A 151 1.07 9.67 -24.90
C ARG A 151 0.12 10.07 -23.77
N GLU A 152 -1.19 10.08 -24.04
CA GLU A 152 -2.21 10.52 -23.08
C GLU A 152 -2.33 9.59 -21.87
N GLU A 153 -1.98 8.33 -22.02
CA GLU A 153 -1.89 7.38 -20.92
C GLU A 153 -0.60 7.59 -20.12
N VAL A 154 0.55 7.55 -20.81
CA VAL A 154 1.87 7.49 -20.14
C VAL A 154 2.20 8.79 -19.40
N VAL A 155 1.76 9.95 -19.84
CA VAL A 155 1.99 11.22 -19.11
C VAL A 155 1.22 11.30 -17.79
N THR A 156 0.27 10.39 -17.56
CA THR A 156 -0.43 10.27 -16.26
C THR A 156 0.34 9.46 -15.24
N TRP A 157 1.41 8.78 -15.62
CA TRP A 157 2.24 7.98 -14.73
C TRP A 157 3.21 8.87 -13.99
N PRO A 158 3.17 8.95 -12.65
CA PRO A 158 4.12 9.76 -11.90
C PRO A 158 5.54 9.20 -12.05
N VAL A 159 6.53 10.09 -12.10
CA VAL A 159 7.94 9.76 -12.24
C VAL A 159 8.70 10.24 -11.02
N GLU A 160 9.23 9.32 -10.24
CA GLU A 160 10.05 9.55 -9.07
C GLU A 160 11.53 9.33 -9.39
N VAL A 161 12.39 10.20 -8.88
CA VAL A 161 13.83 10.10 -9.12
C VAL A 161 14.52 9.42 -7.98
N TRP A 162 14.98 8.16 -8.21
CA TRP A 162 15.74 7.35 -7.27
C TRP A 162 14.95 6.81 -6.07
N ASN A 163 15.68 6.19 -5.10
CA ASN A 163 15.18 5.62 -3.85
C ASN A 163 16.15 5.90 -2.70
N GLU A 164 15.66 6.48 -1.61
CA GLU A 164 16.36 6.73 -0.33
C GLU A 164 17.80 7.26 -0.46
N PRO A 165 18.04 8.35 -1.22
CA PRO A 165 19.39 8.87 -1.44
C PRO A 165 20.04 9.42 -0.17
N ASN A 166 19.28 9.58 0.91
CA ASN A 166 19.77 10.00 2.23
C ASN A 166 20.38 8.84 3.05
N LEU A 167 20.40 7.61 2.49
CA LEU A 167 21.07 6.45 3.10
C LEU A 167 22.32 6.06 2.29
N PRO A 168 23.50 5.91 2.94
CA PRO A 168 24.73 5.49 2.26
C PRO A 168 24.62 4.11 1.58
N GLY A 169 23.66 3.28 2.01
CA GLY A 169 23.38 1.98 1.41
C GLY A 169 22.62 2.05 0.09
N PHE A 170 21.85 3.14 -0.15
CA PHE A 170 21.01 3.32 -1.33
C PHE A 170 21.50 4.40 -2.30
N TRP A 171 22.43 5.21 -1.88
CA TRP A 171 23.15 6.17 -2.69
C TRP A 171 24.57 6.33 -2.12
N LYS A 172 25.56 6.24 -2.97
CA LYS A 172 26.95 6.25 -2.54
C LYS A 172 27.25 7.43 -1.61
N ASP A 173 27.74 7.12 -0.41
CA ASP A 173 28.12 8.07 0.64
C ASP A 173 26.97 8.99 1.11
N ALA A 174 25.71 8.73 0.72
CA ALA A 174 24.57 9.63 0.86
C ALA A 174 24.92 11.06 0.36
N ASP A 175 25.70 11.14 -0.73
CA ASP A 175 26.16 12.40 -1.31
C ASP A 175 24.99 13.20 -1.85
N ARG A 176 24.57 14.18 -1.06
CA ARG A 176 23.39 15.01 -1.32
C ARG A 176 23.55 15.88 -2.57
N GLU A 177 24.73 16.47 -2.76
CA GLU A 177 25.00 17.36 -3.89
C GLU A 177 24.99 16.57 -5.21
N GLU A 178 25.56 15.37 -5.20
CA GLU A 178 25.55 14.49 -6.37
C GLU A 178 24.14 13.96 -6.65
N TYR A 179 23.33 13.68 -5.61
CA TYR A 179 21.92 13.33 -5.80
C TYR A 179 21.10 14.51 -6.37
N PHE A 180 21.33 15.72 -5.88
CA PHE A 180 20.63 16.90 -6.41
C PHE A 180 20.96 17.12 -7.88
N ARG A 181 22.19 16.86 -8.28
CA ARG A 181 22.58 16.85 -9.68
C ARG A 181 21.85 15.77 -10.48
N LEU A 182 21.77 14.53 -9.96
CA LEU A 182 20.99 13.45 -10.60
C LEU A 182 19.53 13.87 -10.78
N PHE A 183 18.92 14.43 -9.75
CA PHE A 183 17.55 14.91 -9.80
C PHE A 183 17.36 15.98 -10.89
N GLN A 184 18.21 16.97 -10.94
CA GLN A 184 18.16 18.06 -11.94
C GLN A 184 18.26 17.52 -13.37
N GLU A 185 19.25 16.69 -13.65
CA GLU A 185 19.46 16.12 -14.98
C GLU A 185 18.29 15.22 -15.39
N THR A 186 17.78 14.43 -14.45
CA THR A 186 16.61 13.58 -14.68
C THR A 186 15.35 14.42 -14.92
N TYR A 187 15.11 15.44 -14.11
CA TYR A 187 14.00 16.37 -14.27
C TYR A 187 13.98 16.98 -15.68
N TYR A 188 15.10 17.51 -16.14
CA TYR A 188 15.21 18.07 -17.47
C TYR A 188 15.00 17.02 -18.58
N ALA A 189 15.53 15.81 -18.42
CA ALA A 189 15.35 14.73 -19.37
C ALA A 189 13.86 14.34 -19.49
N VAL A 190 13.16 14.21 -18.37
CA VAL A 190 11.71 13.91 -18.33
C VAL A 190 10.90 15.03 -18.97
N LYS A 191 11.11 16.29 -18.53
CA LYS A 191 10.36 17.46 -19.05
C LYS A 191 10.64 17.74 -20.53
N LYS A 192 11.82 17.40 -21.00
CA LYS A 192 12.17 17.50 -22.44
C LYS A 192 11.45 16.43 -23.27
N THR A 193 11.18 15.25 -22.69
CA THR A 193 10.43 14.19 -23.36
C THR A 193 8.95 14.59 -23.53
N ASP A 194 8.32 15.02 -22.46
CA ASP A 194 7.01 15.69 -22.46
C ASP A 194 6.84 16.51 -21.17
N SER A 195 6.56 17.79 -21.28
CA SER A 195 6.41 18.70 -20.14
C SER A 195 5.26 18.37 -19.19
N ARG A 196 4.30 17.53 -19.64
CA ARG A 196 3.15 17.10 -18.84
C ARG A 196 3.45 15.98 -17.84
N PHE A 197 4.58 15.29 -17.98
CA PHE A 197 4.96 14.30 -16.95
C PHE A 197 5.02 14.92 -15.57
N LEU A 198 4.38 14.27 -14.61
CA LEU A 198 4.51 14.62 -13.20
C LEU A 198 5.82 14.03 -12.67
N THR A 199 6.74 14.89 -12.23
CA THR A 199 8.10 14.48 -11.82
C THR A 199 8.40 14.99 -10.42
N GLY A 200 8.86 14.11 -9.53
CA GLY A 200 9.16 14.47 -8.14
C GLY A 200 10.22 13.58 -7.48
N GLY A 201 10.41 13.82 -6.23
CA GLY A 201 11.37 13.21 -5.31
C GLY A 201 11.32 13.94 -3.97
N PRO A 202 12.31 13.81 -3.07
CA PRO A 202 13.57 13.05 -3.21
C PRO A 202 13.50 11.59 -2.71
N ALA A 203 12.34 11.01 -2.42
CA ALA A 203 12.14 9.64 -1.94
C ALA A 203 12.99 9.30 -0.70
N ILE A 204 13.07 10.20 0.26
CA ILE A 204 13.90 10.07 1.46
C ILE A 204 13.24 9.18 2.52
N CYS A 205 14.06 8.42 3.26
CA CYS A 205 13.61 7.75 4.48
C CYS A 205 13.69 8.69 5.70
N GLY A 206 13.31 8.19 6.89
CA GLY A 206 13.28 8.98 8.14
C GLY A 206 14.63 9.33 8.76
N VAL A 207 15.76 9.17 8.05
CA VAL A 207 17.10 9.54 8.54
C VAL A 207 17.44 10.92 8.03
N ASP A 208 17.68 11.87 8.95
CA ASP A 208 17.99 13.27 8.63
C ASP A 208 16.98 13.90 7.63
N ASP A 209 15.75 13.42 7.62
CA ASP A 209 14.71 13.74 6.64
C ASP A 209 14.35 15.22 6.61
N VAL A 210 14.29 15.89 7.76
CA VAL A 210 14.05 17.34 7.86
C VAL A 210 15.11 18.11 7.09
N LEU A 211 16.40 17.83 7.38
CA LEU A 211 17.52 18.49 6.73
C LEU A 211 17.54 18.23 5.21
N TRP A 212 17.29 16.97 4.81
CA TRP A 212 17.28 16.61 3.40
C TRP A 212 16.15 17.28 2.64
N LEU A 213 14.96 17.32 3.21
CA LEU A 213 13.81 17.97 2.60
C LEU A 213 14.01 19.47 2.45
N GLU A 214 14.47 20.15 3.50
CA GLU A 214 14.79 21.58 3.44
C GLU A 214 15.83 21.87 2.34
N LYS A 215 16.95 21.14 2.34
CA LYS A 215 18.03 21.35 1.36
C LYS A 215 17.62 21.00 -0.07
N PHE A 216 16.75 20.02 -0.25
CA PHE A 216 16.18 19.70 -1.57
C PHE A 216 15.32 20.84 -2.11
N LEU A 217 14.45 21.40 -1.27
CA LEU A 217 13.58 22.51 -1.66
C LEU A 217 14.39 23.80 -1.91
N GLU A 218 15.39 24.10 -1.05
CA GLU A 218 16.35 25.21 -1.28
C GLU A 218 17.06 25.06 -2.64
N PHE A 219 17.53 23.86 -2.96
CA PHE A 219 18.17 23.56 -4.24
C PHE A 219 17.21 23.75 -5.42
N CYS A 220 16.00 23.20 -5.33
CA CYS A 220 15.00 23.35 -6.38
C CYS A 220 14.66 24.82 -6.65
N GLU A 221 14.49 25.62 -5.59
CA GLU A 221 14.22 27.05 -5.70
C GLU A 221 15.41 27.80 -6.33
N ALA A 222 16.63 27.52 -5.89
CA ALA A 222 17.87 28.15 -6.43
C ALA A 222 18.12 27.82 -7.91
N GLN A 223 17.68 26.63 -8.38
CA GLN A 223 17.84 26.18 -9.77
C GLN A 223 16.58 26.42 -10.63
N ASP A 224 15.55 27.09 -10.11
CA ASP A 224 14.23 27.26 -10.75
C ASP A 224 13.61 25.93 -11.21
N LEU A 225 13.84 24.85 -10.45
CA LEU A 225 13.20 23.57 -10.67
C LEU A 225 11.84 23.57 -9.99
N LYS A 226 10.84 23.01 -10.67
CA LYS A 226 9.46 22.93 -10.17
C LYS A 226 9.00 21.48 -10.16
N PRO A 227 9.41 20.69 -9.12
CA PRO A 227 8.86 19.35 -8.95
C PRO A 227 7.34 19.43 -8.85
N ASP A 228 6.65 18.46 -9.40
CA ASP A 228 5.18 18.40 -9.36
C ASP A 228 4.68 17.81 -8.05
N PHE A 229 5.52 17.08 -7.32
CA PHE A 229 5.23 16.51 -6.02
C PHE A 229 6.52 16.24 -5.22
N ILE A 230 6.35 16.06 -3.92
CA ILE A 230 7.42 15.61 -3.00
C ILE A 230 7.14 14.16 -2.61
N THR A 231 8.20 13.36 -2.44
CA THR A 231 8.09 11.99 -1.96
C THR A 231 8.99 11.72 -0.76
N ARG A 232 8.48 10.87 0.13
CA ARG A 232 9.23 10.33 1.27
C ARG A 232 8.69 8.96 1.67
N HIS A 233 9.48 8.23 2.49
CA HIS A 233 9.07 6.98 3.11
C HIS A 233 8.71 7.18 4.58
N HIS A 234 7.90 6.26 5.13
CA HIS A 234 7.41 6.38 6.49
C HIS A 234 7.19 5.02 7.15
N TYR A 235 8.09 4.66 8.06
CA TYR A 235 8.05 3.41 8.81
C TYR A 235 7.90 3.66 10.30
N MET A 236 7.15 2.78 10.99
CA MET A 236 6.65 2.99 12.36
C MET A 236 7.39 2.18 13.41
N PHE A 237 8.58 1.68 13.11
CA PHE A 237 9.30 0.76 13.96
C PHE A 237 10.50 1.42 14.61
N GLU A 238 10.73 1.15 15.88
CA GLU A 238 12.00 1.43 16.52
C GLU A 238 13.10 0.54 15.91
N LYS A 239 14.37 0.86 16.19
CA LYS A 239 15.47 0.06 15.67
C LYS A 239 15.30 -1.41 16.07
N PRO A 240 15.14 -2.33 15.08
CA PRO A 240 14.91 -3.73 15.39
C PRO A 240 16.16 -4.43 15.89
N GLU A 241 15.94 -5.49 16.68
CA GLU A 241 16.93 -6.47 17.07
C GLU A 241 16.84 -7.70 16.17
N GLN A 242 17.96 -8.12 15.59
CA GLN A 242 18.02 -9.33 14.76
C GLN A 242 18.12 -10.56 15.66
N CYS A 243 17.18 -11.51 15.51
CA CYS A 243 17.14 -12.78 16.20
C CYS A 243 17.04 -13.93 15.17
N GLY A 244 18.18 -14.57 14.87
CA GLY A 244 18.26 -15.55 13.78
C GLY A 244 17.90 -14.92 12.43
N HIS A 245 16.86 -15.44 11.76
CA HIS A 245 16.37 -14.93 10.49
C HIS A 245 15.35 -13.79 10.62
N TYR A 246 14.98 -13.41 11.83
CA TYR A 246 13.87 -12.49 12.07
C TYR A 246 14.31 -11.20 12.76
N SER A 247 13.65 -10.13 12.43
CA SER A 247 13.83 -8.81 13.04
C SER A 247 12.65 -8.49 13.96
N TYR A 248 12.91 -8.24 15.23
CA TYR A 248 11.92 -7.87 16.23
C TYR A 248 12.18 -6.45 16.74
N GLY A 249 11.14 -5.71 17.03
CA GLY A 249 11.23 -4.37 17.60
C GLY A 249 9.89 -3.87 18.08
N ALA A 250 9.87 -2.70 18.70
CA ALA A 250 8.67 -2.05 19.16
C ALA A 250 8.08 -1.14 18.10
N LEU A 251 6.74 -1.12 18.00
CA LEU A 251 6.03 -0.11 17.25
C LEU A 251 6.11 1.23 17.97
N ARG A 252 6.36 2.30 17.24
CA ARG A 252 6.28 3.67 17.73
C ARG A 252 4.82 4.06 17.99
N ASP A 253 4.63 4.99 18.89
CA ASP A 253 3.30 5.59 19.07
C ASP A 253 2.81 6.20 17.74
N PRO A 254 1.62 5.85 17.26
CA PRO A 254 1.14 6.27 15.95
C PRO A 254 0.93 7.79 15.83
N MET A 255 0.63 8.51 16.93
CA MET A 255 0.53 9.97 16.93
C MET A 255 1.89 10.64 16.73
N THR A 256 2.95 10.09 17.34
CA THR A 256 4.32 10.56 17.13
C THR A 256 4.72 10.38 15.67
N ALA A 257 4.40 9.24 15.08
CA ALA A 257 4.66 8.96 13.67
C ALA A 257 3.95 9.95 12.73
N LEU A 258 2.68 10.26 12.97
CA LEU A 258 1.97 11.30 12.20
C LEU A 258 2.59 12.70 12.37
N GLY A 259 3.16 12.99 13.54
CA GLY A 259 3.85 14.25 13.81
C GLY A 259 4.99 14.52 12.83
N GLU A 260 5.72 13.49 12.40
CA GLU A 260 6.81 13.61 11.40
C GLU A 260 6.27 14.03 10.02
N LEU A 261 5.12 13.50 9.62
CA LEU A 261 4.48 13.90 8.36
C LEU A 261 3.98 15.34 8.39
N LYS A 262 3.47 15.77 9.55
CA LYS A 262 3.08 17.15 9.77
C LYS A 262 4.27 18.08 9.63
N VAL A 263 5.43 17.76 10.22
CA VAL A 263 6.66 18.52 10.08
C VAL A 263 7.08 18.63 8.60
N SER A 264 7.05 17.52 7.86
CA SER A 264 7.35 17.55 6.42
C SER A 264 6.40 18.46 5.64
N ARG A 265 5.09 18.43 5.96
CA ARG A 265 4.11 19.33 5.34
C ARG A 265 4.40 20.79 5.66
N GLU A 266 4.72 21.11 6.92
CA GLU A 266 5.07 22.46 7.35
C GLU A 266 6.34 22.98 6.65
N ILE A 267 7.35 22.13 6.43
CA ILE A 267 8.55 22.48 5.68
C ILE A 267 8.20 22.85 4.23
N ILE A 268 7.45 21.98 3.53
CA ILE A 268 7.04 22.23 2.14
C ILE A 268 6.26 23.55 2.05
N ASP A 269 5.31 23.78 2.97
CA ASP A 269 4.47 24.97 2.97
C ASP A 269 5.19 26.26 3.41
N SER A 270 6.38 26.14 3.99
CA SER A 270 7.23 27.30 4.33
C SER A 270 7.88 27.96 3.13
N PHE A 271 7.99 27.23 2.02
CA PHE A 271 8.47 27.76 0.74
C PHE A 271 7.29 28.26 -0.09
N GLU A 272 7.18 29.55 -0.32
CA GLU A 272 6.05 30.12 -1.10
C GLU A 272 5.95 29.51 -2.50
N THR A 273 7.08 29.12 -3.12
CA THR A 273 7.15 28.46 -4.43
C THR A 273 6.52 27.06 -4.42
N PHE A 274 6.58 26.36 -3.28
CA PHE A 274 6.16 24.94 -3.16
C PHE A 274 4.96 24.75 -2.23
N LYS A 275 4.38 25.81 -1.73
CA LYS A 275 3.23 25.76 -0.83
C LYS A 275 2.05 25.00 -1.43
N GLY A 276 1.56 24.00 -0.70
CA GLY A 276 0.47 23.14 -1.15
C GLY A 276 0.88 22.08 -2.17
N LEU A 277 2.18 21.93 -2.47
CA LEU A 277 2.67 20.88 -3.36
C LEU A 277 2.27 19.48 -2.85
N PRO A 278 1.72 18.58 -3.66
CA PRO A 278 1.38 17.22 -3.23
C PRO A 278 2.57 16.51 -2.58
N MET A 279 2.30 15.80 -1.47
CA MET A 279 3.28 14.93 -0.83
C MET A 279 2.80 13.49 -0.92
N HIS A 280 3.58 12.60 -1.51
CA HIS A 280 3.32 11.18 -1.61
C HIS A 280 4.23 10.41 -0.65
N ILE A 281 3.65 9.52 0.14
CA ILE A 281 4.40 8.54 0.90
C ILE A 281 4.57 7.32 0.01
N THR A 282 5.71 7.24 -0.66
CA THR A 282 5.95 6.22 -1.70
C THR A 282 6.34 4.85 -1.14
N GLU A 283 6.66 4.79 0.16
CA GLU A 283 6.70 3.57 0.95
C GLU A 283 6.23 3.81 2.37
N PHE A 284 5.37 2.94 2.90
CA PHE A 284 5.08 2.84 4.32
C PHE A 284 4.74 1.41 4.75
N ASN A 285 5.10 1.08 5.96
CA ASN A 285 4.67 -0.12 6.68
C ASN A 285 4.96 0.09 8.18
N THR A 286 4.63 -0.89 9.01
CA THR A 286 5.03 -0.87 10.42
C THR A 286 6.55 -1.01 10.55
N SER A 287 7.17 -2.08 10.07
CA SER A 287 8.62 -2.25 10.08
C SER A 287 9.24 -2.02 8.71
N TYR A 288 10.48 -1.53 8.69
CA TYR A 288 11.32 -1.42 7.48
C TYR A 288 12.18 -2.67 7.22
N SER A 289 12.01 -3.74 7.99
CA SER A 289 12.75 -4.98 7.82
C SER A 289 11.91 -6.03 7.09
N PRO A 290 12.43 -6.65 5.99
CA PRO A 290 11.68 -7.62 5.19
C PRO A 290 11.49 -8.99 5.85
N ASP A 291 11.90 -9.13 7.10
CA ASP A 291 11.85 -10.35 7.91
C ASP A 291 11.27 -10.07 9.32
N SER A 292 10.36 -9.10 9.41
CA SER A 292 9.76 -8.69 10.68
C SER A 292 8.38 -9.36 10.86
N PRO A 293 8.22 -10.32 11.81
CA PRO A 293 6.98 -11.09 11.99
C PRO A 293 5.73 -10.24 12.29
N ILE A 294 5.90 -8.97 12.66
CA ILE A 294 4.79 -8.03 12.85
C ILE A 294 3.90 -7.93 11.62
N HIS A 295 4.48 -7.98 10.41
CA HIS A 295 3.77 -7.84 9.14
C HIS A 295 2.72 -8.93 8.90
N ASP A 296 2.89 -10.10 9.55
CA ASP A 296 2.01 -11.25 9.40
C ASP A 296 0.86 -11.27 10.45
N THR A 297 0.72 -10.21 11.26
CA THR A 297 -0.14 -10.20 12.44
C THR A 297 -1.37 -9.31 12.30
N THR A 298 -2.37 -9.56 13.15
CA THR A 298 -3.54 -8.68 13.31
C THR A 298 -3.17 -7.33 13.94
N VAL A 299 -2.07 -7.25 14.70
CA VAL A 299 -1.53 -5.97 15.19
C VAL A 299 -1.19 -5.05 14.03
N ASN A 300 -0.49 -5.58 13.00
CA ASN A 300 -0.21 -4.82 11.78
C ASN A 300 -1.49 -4.34 11.10
N ALA A 301 -2.50 -5.20 10.99
CA ALA A 301 -3.78 -4.85 10.38
C ALA A 301 -4.48 -3.70 11.10
N ALA A 302 -4.55 -3.74 12.43
CA ALA A 302 -5.17 -2.69 13.24
C ALA A 302 -4.36 -1.39 13.25
N TYR A 303 -3.02 -1.48 13.30
CA TYR A 303 -2.13 -0.32 13.23
C TYR A 303 -2.26 0.40 11.86
N VAL A 304 -2.25 -0.37 10.78
CA VAL A 304 -2.45 0.18 9.43
C VAL A 304 -3.86 0.77 9.28
N ALA A 305 -4.92 0.16 9.85
CA ALA A 305 -6.25 0.74 9.83
C ALA A 305 -6.27 2.13 10.49
N TRP A 306 -5.61 2.26 11.64
CA TRP A 306 -5.47 3.55 12.31
C TRP A 306 -4.72 4.57 11.43
N LEU A 307 -3.60 4.19 10.82
CA LEU A 307 -2.83 5.06 9.91
C LEU A 307 -3.68 5.50 8.72
N LEU A 308 -4.32 4.57 8.01
CA LEU A 308 -5.15 4.87 6.84
C LEU A 308 -6.27 5.85 7.18
N SER A 309 -6.76 5.83 8.42
CA SER A 309 -7.77 6.78 8.87
C SER A 309 -7.27 8.22 8.99
N LYS A 310 -5.94 8.47 9.00
CA LYS A 310 -5.33 9.78 9.28
C LYS A 310 -4.42 10.27 8.16
N LEU A 311 -3.76 9.38 7.40
CA LEU A 311 -2.72 9.75 6.43
C LEU A 311 -3.19 10.74 5.36
N GLY A 312 -4.44 10.64 4.90
CA GLY A 312 -5.02 11.56 3.92
C GLY A 312 -5.13 13.02 4.38
N ASP A 313 -4.93 13.31 5.67
CA ASP A 313 -4.91 14.68 6.19
C ASP A 313 -3.57 15.38 5.87
N TYR A 314 -2.51 14.61 5.63
CA TYR A 314 -1.16 15.12 5.44
C TYR A 314 -0.60 14.86 4.05
N CYS A 315 -1.06 13.78 3.39
CA CYS A 315 -0.47 13.26 2.17
C CYS A 315 -1.51 13.10 1.06
N GLU A 316 -1.08 13.26 -0.19
CA GLU A 316 -1.91 13.00 -1.37
C GLU A 316 -2.07 11.48 -1.61
N SER A 317 -1.05 10.68 -1.29
CA SER A 317 -1.12 9.22 -1.32
C SER A 317 -0.12 8.57 -0.37
N TYR A 318 -0.35 7.28 -0.13
CA TYR A 318 0.49 6.47 0.74
C TYR A 318 0.53 5.03 0.22
N SER A 319 1.73 4.60 -0.18
CA SER A 319 1.97 3.33 -0.84
C SER A 319 2.43 2.28 0.18
N TYR A 320 1.59 1.27 0.43
CA TYR A 320 1.98 0.19 1.34
C TYR A 320 3.11 -0.65 0.73
N TRP A 321 4.16 -0.84 1.48
CA TRP A 321 5.33 -1.64 1.10
C TRP A 321 5.22 -3.03 1.72
N THR A 322 4.79 -4.09 0.98
CA THR A 322 4.44 -4.23 -0.44
C THR A 322 3.12 -4.98 -0.65
N PHE A 323 2.70 -5.22 -1.91
CA PHE A 323 1.48 -5.98 -2.18
C PHE A 323 1.64 -7.49 -1.92
N GLY A 324 2.84 -8.06 -2.07
CA GLY A 324 3.08 -9.50 -1.96
C GLY A 324 4.49 -9.86 -1.51
N ASP A 325 4.63 -11.06 -0.97
CA ASP A 325 5.87 -11.61 -0.43
C ASP A 325 6.75 -12.32 -1.48
N ILE A 326 6.46 -12.14 -2.77
CA ILE A 326 7.45 -12.38 -3.81
C ILE A 326 8.42 -11.20 -3.78
N PHE A 327 9.46 -11.34 -2.95
CA PHE A 327 10.32 -10.24 -2.53
C PHE A 327 11.70 -10.75 -2.16
N GLU A 328 12.78 -10.09 -2.59
CA GLU A 328 14.14 -10.67 -2.58
C GLU A 328 15.22 -9.71 -2.05
N GLU A 329 14.93 -8.76 -1.15
CA GLU A 329 15.97 -7.83 -0.65
C GLU A 329 17.06 -8.51 0.17
N LYS A 330 16.67 -9.43 1.07
CA LYS A 330 17.59 -10.26 1.88
C LYS A 330 17.76 -11.69 1.34
N GLY A 331 17.29 -11.96 0.12
CA GLY A 331 17.27 -13.28 -0.51
C GLY A 331 15.86 -13.81 -0.70
N VAL A 332 15.75 -15.06 -1.14
CA VAL A 332 14.46 -15.72 -1.40
C VAL A 332 13.89 -16.24 -0.07
N PRO A 333 12.65 -15.89 0.30
CA PRO A 333 12.00 -16.39 1.49
C PRO A 333 11.81 -17.91 1.46
N PHE A 334 11.97 -18.58 2.61
CA PHE A 334 11.89 -20.04 2.73
C PHE A 334 10.69 -20.56 3.52
N THR A 335 9.83 -19.64 4.04
CA THR A 335 8.57 -19.98 4.71
C THR A 335 7.45 -19.09 4.21
N PRO A 336 6.17 -19.52 4.31
CA PRO A 336 5.05 -18.68 3.91
C PRO A 336 4.90 -17.42 4.78
N PHE A 337 5.16 -17.54 6.09
CA PHE A 337 5.11 -16.43 7.06
C PHE A 337 6.50 -16.16 7.63
N HIS A 338 7.30 -15.43 6.89
CA HIS A 338 8.67 -15.06 7.25
C HIS A 338 8.79 -13.60 7.73
N GLY A 339 7.67 -12.92 7.95
CA GLY A 339 7.67 -11.50 8.28
C GLY A 339 7.88 -10.59 7.09
N GLY A 340 7.60 -11.06 5.88
CA GLY A 340 7.68 -10.26 4.66
C GLY A 340 6.70 -9.09 4.66
N PHE A 341 6.99 -8.06 3.90
CA PHE A 341 6.20 -6.82 3.82
C PHE A 341 4.80 -7.00 3.23
N GLY A 342 4.58 -8.05 2.44
CA GLY A 342 3.44 -8.22 1.57
C GLY A 342 2.08 -8.24 2.27
N LEU A 343 1.06 -7.75 1.56
CA LEU A 343 -0.34 -8.02 1.90
C LEU A 343 -0.70 -9.49 1.66
N VAL A 344 0.01 -10.15 0.75
CA VAL A 344 -0.19 -11.55 0.36
C VAL A 344 1.09 -12.34 0.61
N ALA A 345 1.00 -13.38 1.43
CA ALA A 345 2.11 -14.29 1.71
C ALA A 345 2.36 -15.25 0.55
N ASN A 346 3.55 -15.89 0.56
CA ASN A 346 3.89 -16.94 -0.41
C ASN A 346 2.82 -18.04 -0.41
N GLY A 347 2.51 -18.56 -1.61
CA GLY A 347 1.37 -19.46 -1.81
C GLY A 347 0.06 -18.71 -2.10
N THR A 348 0.10 -17.40 -2.29
CA THR A 348 -1.08 -16.55 -2.58
C THR A 348 -2.09 -16.60 -1.42
N ILE A 349 -1.61 -16.37 -0.19
CA ILE A 349 -2.38 -16.42 1.05
C ILE A 349 -2.55 -14.99 1.57
N PRO A 350 -3.76 -14.40 1.61
CA PRO A 350 -3.99 -13.07 2.17
C PRO A 350 -3.58 -13.01 3.65
N LYS A 351 -2.87 -11.97 4.05
CA LYS A 351 -2.56 -11.67 5.45
C LYS A 351 -3.66 -10.80 6.07
N PRO A 352 -3.72 -10.64 7.40
CA PRO A 352 -4.71 -9.78 8.05
C PRO A 352 -4.80 -8.36 7.46
N THR A 353 -3.67 -7.72 7.17
CA THR A 353 -3.58 -6.36 6.62
C THR A 353 -4.17 -6.24 5.20
N PHE A 354 -4.19 -7.32 4.41
CA PHE A 354 -4.87 -7.35 3.11
C PHE A 354 -6.35 -6.92 3.25
N TRP A 355 -7.02 -7.42 4.28
CA TRP A 355 -8.42 -7.10 4.53
C TRP A 355 -8.62 -5.68 5.03
N THR A 356 -7.64 -5.11 5.74
CA THR A 356 -7.67 -3.68 6.09
C THR A 356 -7.81 -2.82 4.84
N PHE A 357 -6.97 -3.03 3.82
CA PHE A 357 -7.07 -2.31 2.55
C PHE A 357 -8.37 -2.59 1.81
N ALA A 358 -8.79 -3.87 1.74
CA ALA A 358 -10.05 -4.25 1.10
C ALA A 358 -11.28 -3.60 1.79
N PHE A 359 -11.23 -3.39 3.10
CA PHE A 359 -12.28 -2.74 3.87
C PHE A 359 -12.27 -1.21 3.65
N PHE A 360 -11.10 -0.59 3.69
CA PHE A 360 -10.97 0.84 3.43
C PHE A 360 -11.38 1.22 2.01
N ASN A 361 -11.06 0.38 1.01
CA ASN A 361 -11.50 0.64 -0.37
C ASN A 361 -13.03 0.64 -0.53
N LYS A 362 -13.78 0.01 0.38
CA LYS A 362 -15.25 0.04 0.38
C LYS A 362 -15.85 1.31 0.99
N LEU A 363 -15.03 2.15 1.67
CA LEU A 363 -15.46 3.40 2.28
C LEU A 363 -15.61 4.51 1.22
N GLN A 364 -16.46 4.25 0.22
CA GLN A 364 -16.83 5.21 -0.81
C GLN A 364 -18.17 5.85 -0.45
N GLY A 365 -18.22 7.19 -0.45
CA GLY A 365 -19.41 7.94 -0.09
C GLY A 365 -19.10 9.14 0.80
N ARG A 366 -20.15 9.79 1.33
CA ARG A 366 -20.03 10.92 2.24
C ARG A 366 -19.64 10.44 3.64
N CYS A 367 -18.50 10.87 4.17
CA CYS A 367 -18.13 10.57 5.55
C CYS A 367 -19.08 11.30 6.52
N ILE A 368 -19.70 10.54 7.42
CA ILE A 368 -20.63 11.04 8.42
C ILE A 368 -20.13 10.85 9.85
N HIS A 369 -19.08 10.04 10.04
CA HIS A 369 -18.40 9.88 11.31
C HIS A 369 -16.95 9.44 11.11
N ARG A 370 -16.04 10.03 11.88
CA ARG A 370 -14.63 9.65 11.95
C ARG A 370 -14.12 9.82 13.37
N SER A 371 -13.60 8.75 13.95
CA SER A 371 -12.97 8.74 15.27
C SER A 371 -11.64 7.98 15.24
N ASP A 372 -11.06 7.70 16.39
CA ASP A 372 -9.82 6.91 16.48
C ASP A 372 -10.05 5.41 16.31
N GLU A 373 -11.32 4.96 16.30
CA GLU A 373 -11.66 3.53 16.21
C GLU A 373 -12.65 3.22 15.07
N LEU A 374 -13.19 4.25 14.39
CA LEU A 374 -14.32 4.05 13.47
C LEU A 374 -14.40 5.14 12.39
N ILE A 375 -14.65 4.71 11.17
CA ILE A 375 -15.10 5.59 10.07
C ILE A 375 -16.43 5.05 9.55
N VAL A 376 -17.43 5.94 9.38
CA VAL A 376 -18.71 5.64 8.77
C VAL A 376 -18.95 6.54 7.57
N VAL A 377 -19.29 5.94 6.45
CA VAL A 377 -19.69 6.64 5.23
C VAL A 377 -21.12 6.27 4.85
N GLN A 378 -21.87 7.26 4.37
CA GLN A 378 -23.18 7.04 3.75
C GLN A 378 -23.02 7.00 2.24
N LYS A 379 -23.53 5.92 1.63
CA LYS A 379 -23.50 5.72 0.17
C LYS A 379 -24.67 6.43 -0.51
N GLU A 380 -24.57 6.59 -1.82
CA GLU A 380 -25.61 7.22 -2.65
C GLU A 380 -26.96 6.47 -2.58
N ASP A 381 -26.94 5.14 -2.38
CA ASP A 381 -28.15 4.31 -2.23
C ASP A 381 -28.78 4.40 -0.82
N GLY A 382 -28.22 5.27 0.04
CA GLY A 382 -28.66 5.48 1.42
C GLY A 382 -28.14 4.44 2.41
N SER A 383 -27.41 3.41 1.98
CA SER A 383 -26.80 2.45 2.89
C SER A 383 -25.60 3.05 3.60
N TYR A 384 -25.26 2.48 4.76
CA TYR A 384 -24.07 2.85 5.52
C TYR A 384 -22.99 1.79 5.34
N CYS A 385 -21.76 2.23 5.21
CA CYS A 385 -20.59 1.39 5.14
C CYS A 385 -19.56 1.92 6.14
N ALA A 386 -18.89 1.03 6.86
CA ALA A 386 -17.96 1.45 7.89
C ALA A 386 -16.80 0.47 8.05
N THR A 387 -15.70 0.97 8.60
CA THR A 387 -14.61 0.16 9.11
C THR A 387 -14.29 0.61 10.54
N ALA A 388 -14.24 -0.36 11.44
CA ALA A 388 -13.86 -0.17 12.85
C ALA A 388 -12.62 -1.01 13.17
N TRP A 389 -11.79 -0.54 14.10
CA TRP A 389 -10.59 -1.25 14.55
C TRP A 389 -10.35 -1.03 16.04
N ASN A 390 -9.64 -1.97 16.65
CA ASN A 390 -9.26 -1.90 18.06
C ASN A 390 -7.73 -2.08 18.19
N LEU A 391 -6.97 -1.00 18.02
CA LEU A 391 -5.51 -1.05 18.14
C LEU A 391 -5.10 -1.17 19.60
N CYS A 392 -4.42 -2.28 19.95
CA CYS A 392 -3.92 -2.57 21.27
C CYS A 392 -2.41 -2.80 21.24
N LEU A 393 -1.61 -1.78 21.58
CA LEU A 393 -0.15 -1.87 21.61
C LEU A 393 0.37 -2.39 22.95
N GLU A 394 -0.28 -2.03 24.08
CA GLU A 394 0.15 -2.39 25.43
C GLU A 394 -0.81 -3.36 26.11
N GLN A 395 -2.07 -2.96 26.30
CA GLN A 395 -3.08 -3.74 27.00
C GLN A 395 -4.07 -4.36 26.02
N LYS A 396 -4.21 -5.68 26.06
CA LYS A 396 -5.16 -6.41 25.23
C LYS A 396 -6.57 -6.33 25.83
N GLU A 397 -7.31 -5.30 25.51
CA GLU A 397 -8.69 -5.12 25.93
C GLU A 397 -9.65 -5.19 24.72
N CYS A 398 -10.82 -5.79 24.94
CA CYS A 398 -11.89 -5.73 23.95
C CYS A 398 -12.49 -4.32 23.89
N LEU A 399 -12.96 -3.90 22.74
CA LEU A 399 -13.67 -2.65 22.53
C LEU A 399 -15.10 -2.95 22.05
N ARG A 400 -16.10 -2.45 22.77
CA ARG A 400 -17.49 -2.49 22.30
C ARG A 400 -17.94 -1.10 21.85
N LEU A 401 -18.30 -1.01 20.60
CA LEU A 401 -18.90 0.18 20.01
C LEU A 401 -20.42 0.06 20.01
N TYR A 402 -21.10 1.02 20.63
CA TYR A 402 -22.56 1.18 20.53
C TYR A 402 -22.85 2.30 19.52
N LEU A 403 -23.57 1.97 18.48
CA LEU A 403 -23.82 2.86 17.35
C LEU A 403 -25.32 3.11 17.21
N THR A 404 -25.71 4.37 17.07
CA THR A 404 -27.06 4.76 16.69
C THR A 404 -27.00 5.56 15.40
N LEU A 405 -27.69 5.07 14.35
CA LEU A 405 -27.78 5.71 13.03
C LEU A 405 -29.21 6.23 12.81
N PRO A 406 -29.37 7.41 12.18
CA PRO A 406 -30.68 8.01 11.94
C PRO A 406 -31.39 7.28 10.79
N GLU A 407 -32.44 6.56 11.10
CA GLU A 407 -33.27 5.88 10.11
C GLU A 407 -34.77 6.04 10.40
N LYS A 408 -35.57 5.79 9.37
CA LYS A 408 -37.03 5.91 9.48
C LYS A 408 -37.62 4.76 10.29
N GLU A 409 -38.48 5.11 11.22
CA GLU A 409 -39.25 4.18 12.01
C GLU A 409 -39.99 3.14 11.14
N GLU A 410 -40.12 1.91 11.66
CA GLU A 410 -40.79 0.76 11.05
C GLU A 410 -40.12 0.14 9.82
N GLU A 411 -38.93 0.57 9.43
CA GLU A 411 -38.18 -0.06 8.35
C GLU A 411 -37.18 -1.11 8.88
N GLU A 412 -37.04 -2.20 8.13
CA GLU A 412 -36.13 -3.29 8.47
C GLU A 412 -34.79 -3.15 7.76
N TYR A 413 -33.71 -3.41 8.48
CA TYR A 413 -32.33 -3.32 7.99
C TYR A 413 -31.54 -4.57 8.29
N CYS A 414 -30.64 -4.94 7.39
CA CYS A 414 -29.64 -5.99 7.61
C CYS A 414 -28.28 -5.33 7.88
N LEU A 415 -27.69 -5.67 9.01
CA LEU A 415 -26.29 -5.43 9.32
C LEU A 415 -25.50 -6.65 8.88
N LEU A 416 -24.55 -6.46 7.97
CA LEU A 416 -23.57 -7.46 7.57
C LEU A 416 -22.20 -7.02 8.08
N THR A 417 -21.50 -7.89 8.79
CA THR A 417 -20.15 -7.66 9.27
C THR A 417 -19.15 -8.63 8.65
N LYS A 418 -17.90 -8.17 8.46
CA LYS A 418 -16.73 -8.99 8.12
C LYS A 418 -15.65 -8.70 9.14
N THR A 419 -15.19 -9.70 9.85
CA THR A 419 -14.23 -9.56 10.96
C THR A 419 -12.93 -10.27 10.65
N VAL A 420 -11.83 -9.57 10.91
CA VAL A 420 -10.47 -10.09 10.99
C VAL A 420 -9.97 -9.84 12.40
N ASP A 421 -9.57 -10.88 13.08
CA ASP A 421 -9.00 -10.85 14.44
C ASP A 421 -8.08 -12.05 14.67
N GLU A 422 -7.63 -12.28 15.88
CA GLU A 422 -6.72 -13.39 16.22
C GLU A 422 -7.29 -14.77 15.85
N ALA A 423 -8.62 -14.94 15.89
CA ALA A 423 -9.30 -16.19 15.58
C ALA A 423 -9.78 -16.31 14.12
N HIS A 424 -9.93 -15.18 13.41
CA HIS A 424 -10.57 -15.13 12.11
C HIS A 424 -9.77 -14.30 11.10
N GLY A 425 -9.60 -14.81 9.88
CA GLY A 425 -8.84 -14.14 8.84
C GLY A 425 -7.34 -14.03 9.17
N ASN A 426 -6.83 -14.95 10.01
CA ASN A 426 -5.46 -14.98 10.51
C ASN A 426 -4.78 -16.33 10.16
N PRO A 427 -4.35 -16.52 8.91
CA PRO A 427 -3.74 -17.78 8.46
C PRO A 427 -2.42 -18.10 9.18
N ARG A 428 -1.69 -17.08 9.65
CA ARG A 428 -0.46 -17.26 10.43
C ARG A 428 -0.72 -18.07 11.71
N LYS A 429 -1.84 -17.83 12.41
CA LYS A 429 -2.24 -18.60 13.59
C LYS A 429 -2.39 -20.09 13.28
N ILE A 430 -3.07 -20.39 12.18
CA ILE A 430 -3.27 -21.78 11.72
C ILE A 430 -1.94 -22.43 11.33
N TRP A 431 -1.08 -21.71 10.60
CA TRP A 431 0.26 -22.18 10.25
C TRP A 431 1.11 -22.49 11.50
N HIS A 432 1.04 -21.63 12.52
CA HIS A 432 1.70 -21.86 13.80
C HIS A 432 1.19 -23.14 14.49
N ASP A 433 -0.13 -23.33 14.55
CA ASP A 433 -0.74 -24.52 15.16
C ASP A 433 -0.43 -25.81 14.39
N MET A 434 -0.12 -25.72 13.09
CA MET A 434 0.36 -26.82 12.25
C MET A 434 1.83 -27.18 12.49
N GLY A 435 2.55 -26.44 13.35
CA GLY A 435 3.97 -26.64 13.64
C GLY A 435 4.94 -25.89 12.73
N GLU A 436 4.48 -24.80 12.13
CA GLU A 436 5.28 -23.87 11.31
C GLU A 436 6.01 -24.54 10.13
N PRO A 437 5.33 -25.33 9.29
CA PRO A 437 5.99 -26.02 8.18
C PRO A 437 6.62 -25.01 7.20
N SER A 438 7.89 -25.26 6.85
CA SER A 438 8.61 -24.43 5.86
C SER A 438 8.08 -24.65 4.44
N TRP A 439 7.63 -25.87 4.14
CA TRP A 439 7.03 -26.24 2.85
C TRP A 439 5.61 -26.74 3.06
N LEU A 440 4.69 -26.16 2.33
CA LEU A 440 3.30 -26.52 2.39
C LEU A 440 2.94 -27.51 1.29
N SER A 441 2.19 -28.54 1.62
CA SER A 441 1.44 -29.32 0.64
C SER A 441 0.35 -28.49 -0.01
N LYS A 442 -0.25 -28.97 -1.10
CA LYS A 442 -1.39 -28.30 -1.72
C LYS A 442 -2.59 -28.20 -0.78
N GLU A 443 -2.81 -29.22 0.03
CA GLU A 443 -3.90 -29.27 1.02
C GLU A 443 -3.66 -28.22 2.12
N GLU A 444 -2.49 -28.18 2.73
CA GLU A 444 -2.11 -27.18 3.73
C GLU A 444 -2.20 -25.75 3.18
N THR A 445 -1.73 -25.52 1.95
CA THR A 445 -1.89 -24.23 1.28
C THR A 445 -3.36 -23.82 1.16
N GLN A 446 -4.25 -24.78 0.81
CA GLN A 446 -5.68 -24.49 0.70
C GLN A 446 -6.30 -24.20 2.06
N ILE A 447 -5.96 -24.96 3.10
CA ILE A 447 -6.40 -24.70 4.49
C ILE A 447 -6.03 -23.27 4.92
N LEU A 448 -4.79 -22.84 4.63
CA LEU A 448 -4.35 -21.49 4.97
C LEU A 448 -5.11 -20.42 4.17
N LYS A 449 -5.39 -20.63 2.88
CA LYS A 449 -6.24 -19.74 2.07
C LYS A 449 -7.66 -19.62 2.62
N ASP A 450 -8.25 -20.73 3.03
CA ASP A 450 -9.61 -20.76 3.60
C ASP A 450 -9.63 -20.03 4.96
N SER A 451 -8.63 -20.25 5.80
CA SER A 451 -8.48 -19.58 7.10
C SER A 451 -8.16 -18.08 7.01
N ALA A 452 -7.67 -17.62 5.84
CA ALA A 452 -7.39 -16.22 5.57
C ALA A 452 -8.66 -15.39 5.30
N GLN A 453 -9.84 -16.03 5.18
CA GLN A 453 -11.09 -15.30 4.92
C GLN A 453 -11.66 -14.68 6.19
N PRO A 454 -12.18 -13.43 6.14
CA PRO A 454 -12.89 -12.84 7.27
C PRO A 454 -14.14 -13.65 7.60
N VAL A 455 -14.46 -13.77 8.88
CA VAL A 455 -15.74 -14.34 9.28
C VAL A 455 -16.88 -13.36 8.96
N ILE A 456 -17.96 -13.89 8.41
CA ILE A 456 -19.16 -13.12 8.03
C ILE A 456 -20.23 -13.36 9.06
N HIS A 457 -20.85 -12.30 9.55
CA HIS A 457 -22.06 -12.36 10.39
C HIS A 457 -23.13 -11.41 9.87
N THR A 458 -24.40 -11.77 10.04
CA THR A 458 -25.54 -10.92 9.68
C THR A 458 -26.55 -10.86 10.83
N GLU A 459 -27.12 -9.67 11.01
CA GLU A 459 -28.18 -9.44 11.99
C GLU A 459 -29.24 -8.51 11.39
N THR A 460 -30.49 -8.68 11.81
CA THR A 460 -31.62 -7.88 11.31
C THR A 460 -32.15 -6.99 12.40
N PHE A 461 -32.42 -5.73 12.08
CA PHE A 461 -32.94 -4.72 12.99
C PHE A 461 -34.17 -4.05 12.40
N CYS A 462 -35.11 -3.69 13.28
CA CYS A 462 -36.21 -2.78 12.96
C CYS A 462 -35.86 -1.39 13.51
N ALA A 463 -35.97 -0.36 12.69
CA ALA A 463 -35.72 1.01 13.12
C ALA A 463 -36.79 1.49 14.08
N SER A 464 -36.40 2.16 15.16
CA SER A 464 -37.25 2.85 16.12
C SER A 464 -37.41 4.33 15.79
N SER A 465 -38.22 5.06 16.55
CA SER A 465 -38.33 6.52 16.47
C SER A 465 -36.99 7.26 16.70
N CYS A 466 -36.03 6.61 17.39
CA CYS A 466 -34.68 7.13 17.61
C CYS A 466 -33.65 6.67 16.56
N GLY A 467 -34.07 5.93 15.53
CA GLY A 467 -33.19 5.33 14.55
C GLY A 467 -32.85 3.85 14.83
N ILE A 468 -31.72 3.40 14.30
CA ILE A 468 -31.23 2.03 14.48
C ILE A 468 -30.07 2.03 15.47
N SER A 469 -30.18 1.22 16.52
CA SER A 469 -29.10 1.02 17.50
C SER A 469 -28.61 -0.41 17.47
N PHE A 470 -27.31 -0.60 17.39
CA PHE A 470 -26.63 -1.92 17.44
C PHE A 470 -25.26 -1.77 18.10
N SER A 471 -24.63 -2.90 18.40
CA SER A 471 -23.27 -2.88 18.93
C SER A 471 -22.34 -3.80 18.14
N ILE A 472 -21.08 -3.42 18.07
CA ILE A 472 -20.01 -4.21 17.49
C ILE A 472 -18.95 -4.45 18.56
N LEU A 473 -18.62 -5.73 18.78
CA LEU A 473 -17.52 -6.12 19.67
C LEU A 473 -16.27 -6.36 18.84
N LEU A 474 -15.22 -5.62 19.15
CA LEU A 474 -13.89 -5.79 18.56
C LEU A 474 -12.96 -6.45 19.58
N GLN A 475 -12.44 -7.60 19.22
CA GLN A 475 -11.35 -8.23 19.97
C GLN A 475 -10.08 -7.36 19.89
N PRO A 476 -9.07 -7.58 20.77
CA PRO A 476 -7.80 -6.89 20.62
C PRO A 476 -7.20 -7.06 19.23
N ASN A 477 -6.82 -5.95 18.61
CA ASN A 477 -6.28 -5.86 17.25
C ASN A 477 -7.21 -6.37 16.13
N ALA A 478 -8.51 -6.39 16.38
CA ALA A 478 -9.51 -6.69 15.35
C ALA A 478 -9.68 -5.51 14.38
N VAL A 479 -9.98 -5.86 13.12
CA VAL A 479 -10.49 -4.91 12.11
C VAL A 479 -11.80 -5.47 11.60
N VAL A 480 -12.85 -4.67 11.65
CA VAL A 480 -14.22 -5.06 11.28
C VAL A 480 -14.75 -4.10 10.23
N TRP A 481 -15.15 -4.63 9.10
CA TRP A 481 -15.97 -3.91 8.14
C TRP A 481 -17.45 -4.26 8.36
N PHE A 482 -18.32 -3.26 8.28
CA PHE A 482 -19.76 -3.54 8.29
C PHE A 482 -20.52 -2.68 7.27
N GLN A 483 -21.67 -3.22 6.85
CA GLN A 483 -22.64 -2.53 6.03
C GLN A 483 -24.02 -2.67 6.67
N LEU A 484 -24.71 -1.53 6.83
CA LEU A 484 -26.12 -1.50 7.20
C LEU A 484 -26.94 -1.09 5.99
N LYS A 485 -27.85 -1.97 5.56
CA LYS A 485 -28.66 -1.78 4.35
C LYS A 485 -30.11 -2.13 4.61
N LYS A 486 -31.02 -1.27 4.11
CA LYS A 486 -32.46 -1.54 4.15
C LYS A 486 -32.81 -2.86 3.45
N ILE A 487 -33.63 -3.69 4.10
CA ILE A 487 -34.10 -4.94 3.53
C ILE A 487 -35.21 -4.65 2.51
N LYS A 488 -34.98 -5.12 1.28
CA LYS A 488 -36.02 -5.14 0.25
C LYS A 488 -36.60 -6.55 0.21
N LYS A 489 -37.77 -6.75 0.82
CA LYS A 489 -38.47 -8.04 0.75
C LYS A 489 -38.83 -8.32 -0.70
N CYS A 490 -38.42 -9.49 -1.21
CA CYS A 490 -38.90 -9.98 -2.48
C CYS A 490 -40.40 -10.34 -2.35
N LYS A 491 -41.14 -10.24 -3.47
CA LYS A 491 -42.52 -10.74 -3.52
C LYS A 491 -42.53 -12.23 -3.18
N ASP A 492 -43.52 -12.61 -2.42
CA ASP A 492 -43.74 -13.99 -2.05
C ASP A 492 -43.85 -14.87 -3.31
N ARG A 493 -42.98 -15.85 -3.38
CA ARG A 493 -42.96 -16.92 -4.40
C ARG A 493 -43.21 -18.28 -3.76
N GLY A 494 -43.73 -18.29 -2.52
CA GLY A 494 -43.96 -19.52 -1.74
C GLY A 494 -42.69 -20.06 -1.09
N TYR A 495 -41.56 -19.31 -1.09
CA TYR A 495 -40.34 -19.67 -0.38
C TYR A 495 -40.45 -19.26 1.09
N ASP A 496 -40.35 -20.25 1.96
CA ASP A 496 -40.28 -20.10 3.41
C ASP A 496 -38.97 -20.73 3.91
N TYR A 497 -38.08 -19.89 4.41
CA TYR A 497 -36.78 -20.31 4.90
C TYR A 497 -36.89 -21.35 6.03
N PHE A 498 -37.72 -21.05 7.03
CA PHE A 498 -37.85 -21.91 8.20
C PHE A 498 -38.56 -23.24 7.88
N ARG A 499 -39.50 -23.24 6.92
CA ARG A 499 -40.15 -24.46 6.45
C ARG A 499 -39.17 -25.41 5.75
N GLY A 500 -38.12 -24.86 5.10
CA GLY A 500 -37.06 -25.67 4.50
C GLY A 500 -36.17 -26.38 5.53
N GLU A 501 -36.12 -25.87 6.76
CA GLU A 501 -35.33 -26.42 7.87
C GLU A 501 -36.13 -27.41 8.75
N ASP A 502 -37.45 -27.45 8.57
CA ASP A 502 -38.33 -28.39 9.30
C ASP A 502 -38.76 -29.57 8.40
N PRO A 503 -38.09 -30.74 8.53
CA PRO A 503 -38.47 -31.92 7.73
C PRO A 503 -39.90 -32.38 7.96
N ALA A 504 -40.54 -32.01 9.09
CA ALA A 504 -41.92 -32.37 9.42
C ALA A 504 -42.97 -31.38 8.88
N ALA A 505 -42.55 -30.17 8.46
CA ALA A 505 -43.45 -29.12 7.95
C ALA A 505 -44.11 -29.48 6.60
N GLY A 506 -43.70 -30.56 5.95
CA GLY A 506 -44.25 -31.06 4.67
C GLY A 506 -45.48 -31.98 4.79
N THR A 507 -45.94 -32.35 5.99
CA THR A 507 -47.00 -33.33 6.22
C THR A 507 -48.33 -32.74 6.70
N GLY A 508 -48.53 -31.44 6.67
CA GLY A 508 -49.81 -30.80 6.94
C GLY A 508 -50.64 -30.64 5.66
N ASN A 509 -51.75 -31.31 5.62
CA ASN A 509 -52.79 -31.25 4.57
C ASN A 509 -53.26 -29.83 4.26
#